data_6dc5e6b7175fffcc2244825f577d30cd
#
_entry.id   6dc5e6b7175fffcc2244825f577d30cd
#
_cell.length_a   1.000
_cell.length_b   1.000
_cell.length_c   1.000
_cell.angle_alpha   90.00
_cell.angle_beta   90.00
_cell.angle_gamma   90.00
#
_symmetry.space_group_name_H-M   'P 1'
#
loop_
_entity.id
_entity.type
_entity.pdbx_description
1 polymer ?
#
loop_
_entity_poly.entity_id
_entity_poly.type
_entity_poly.pdbx_seq_one_letter_code
_entity_poly.pdbx_strand_id
1 'polypeptide(L)'
;MAPDGGGRYTFPMLTRRALIASSLAAPAAAQVDLGFADNGLRPTTRAFPQKGEMILQRSTPPLLETPLSVFDEADFTPNDRFFVRWHYPFPTSVDPAKHRLRIGGHVGKALSLSLADLARLPRVAIAAVNQCAGNGRGLFNPRIPGAQWGNGAMGNALWEGVRLKDVLALAGVKGGAVAVRFGGLDTPLVEAAPDFEKSLPIDHALTDDVLIAWGMNGQPLPLLNGFPLRLVVPGWYSTYWVKMLDSITVLDKADEGFWMAKAYLQPANPLADAVPGAPAGPRVPVTNMRPRAVITNIADNTKLPQRGFTPVRGVAFGGDYGVATVELSADGGANWVPAQLGRDLGRYSFRRFLGALVLPPGRHVIMARATSAAGVMQPLNQNWNPSGYNRAGVDPVRVEIA
;
A
#
# COMPACT_ATOMS: atom_id res chain seq x y z
N MET A 1 72.32 39.98 31.33
CA MET A 1 72.89 39.17 30.23
C MET A 1 71.80 38.18 29.81
N ALA A 2 71.12 38.45 28.69
CA ALA A 2 70.24 37.48 27.97
C ALA A 2 71.17 36.70 27.03
N PRO A 3 70.68 35.52 26.59
CA PRO A 3 70.53 35.37 25.14
C PRO A 3 69.19 34.84 24.68
N ASP A 4 68.89 35.42 23.56
CA ASP A 4 67.84 35.00 22.58
C ASP A 4 67.91 33.53 22.15
N GLY A 5 66.74 32.97 21.86
CA GLY A 5 66.61 31.68 21.21
C GLY A 5 65.27 31.57 20.51
N GLY A 6 65.09 32.36 19.45
CA GLY A 6 63.85 32.25 18.59
C GLY A 6 63.89 31.00 17.72
N GLY A 7 63.09 30.00 18.09
CA GLY A 7 62.77 28.85 17.23
C GLY A 7 61.57 29.13 16.32
N ARG A 8 61.81 29.34 15.01
CA ARG A 8 60.77 29.39 13.98
C ARG A 8 60.32 28.00 13.68
N TYR A 9 59.06 27.70 14.03
CA TYR A 9 58.39 26.51 13.54
C TYR A 9 57.91 26.78 12.11
N THR A 10 58.53 26.13 11.15
CA THR A 10 58.07 26.08 9.76
C THR A 10 57.07 24.95 9.62
N PHE A 11 55.80 25.29 9.34
CA PHE A 11 54.79 24.32 8.90
C PHE A 11 55.05 23.90 7.46
N PRO A 12 55.05 22.60 7.12
CA PRO A 12 55.17 22.19 5.72
C PRO A 12 53.89 22.57 4.96
N MET A 13 54.05 23.34 3.88
CA MET A 13 52.99 23.62 2.94
C MET A 13 52.54 22.31 2.25
N LEU A 14 51.33 21.86 2.57
CA LEU A 14 50.65 20.80 1.84
C LEU A 14 50.37 21.26 0.41
N THR A 15 51.07 20.67 -0.55
CA THR A 15 50.93 20.95 -1.98
C THR A 15 49.53 20.52 -2.46
N ARG A 16 48.92 21.35 -3.30
CA ARG A 16 47.59 21.14 -3.93
C ARG A 16 47.43 19.82 -4.72
N ARG A 17 48.41 18.93 -4.74
CA ARG A 17 48.39 17.65 -5.47
C ARG A 17 47.95 16.42 -4.65
N ALA A 18 47.69 16.56 -3.35
CA ALA A 18 47.30 15.45 -2.47
C ALA A 18 45.79 15.38 -2.20
N LEU A 19 44.93 16.13 -2.93
CA LEU A 19 43.47 16.19 -2.73
C LEU A 19 42.68 15.60 -3.90
N ILE A 20 43.32 14.83 -4.78
CA ILE A 20 42.65 14.12 -5.87
C ILE A 20 43.01 12.64 -5.79
N ALA A 21 42.41 11.89 -4.90
CA ALA A 21 42.21 10.44 -5.03
C ALA A 21 41.55 9.88 -3.77
N SER A 22 40.30 10.07 -3.64
CA SER A 22 39.34 9.10 -3.04
C SER A 22 37.93 9.61 -3.24
N SER A 23 37.53 9.71 -4.51
CA SER A 23 36.12 9.52 -4.84
C SER A 23 35.85 8.02 -4.61
N LEU A 24 35.53 7.66 -3.38
CA LEU A 24 34.84 6.42 -3.11
C LEU A 24 33.56 6.51 -3.93
N ALA A 25 33.53 5.86 -5.10
CA ALA A 25 32.32 5.64 -5.85
C ALA A 25 31.34 4.97 -4.87
N ALA A 26 30.32 5.70 -4.44
CA ALA A 26 29.25 5.11 -3.68
C ALA A 26 28.74 3.91 -4.50
N PRO A 27 28.57 2.72 -3.91
CA PRO A 27 28.09 1.58 -4.66
C PRO A 27 26.80 1.99 -5.36
N ALA A 28 26.70 1.76 -6.66
CA ALA A 28 25.48 2.06 -7.40
C ALA A 28 24.32 1.38 -6.67
N ALA A 29 23.29 2.15 -6.32
CA ALA A 29 22.12 1.61 -5.64
C ALA A 29 21.55 0.48 -6.52
N ALA A 30 21.28 -0.67 -5.91
CA ALA A 30 20.63 -1.77 -6.64
C ALA A 30 19.31 -1.26 -7.24
N GLN A 31 19.02 -1.68 -8.45
CA GLN A 31 17.84 -1.24 -9.20
C GLN A 31 16.92 -2.42 -9.49
N VAL A 32 15.62 -2.17 -9.52
CA VAL A 32 14.57 -3.12 -9.90
C VAL A 32 13.83 -2.55 -11.09
N ASP A 33 13.64 -3.36 -12.13
CA ASP A 33 12.75 -3.03 -13.24
C ASP A 33 11.31 -3.40 -12.90
N LEU A 34 10.42 -2.42 -12.95
CA LEU A 34 8.98 -2.60 -12.66
C LEU A 34 8.16 -2.95 -13.91
N GLY A 35 8.82 -3.15 -15.06
CA GLY A 35 8.16 -3.56 -16.30
C GLY A 35 7.31 -2.46 -16.96
N PHE A 36 7.61 -1.19 -16.69
CA PHE A 36 6.91 -0.08 -17.37
C PHE A 36 7.39 0.03 -18.82
N ALA A 37 6.53 0.51 -19.70
CA ALA A 37 6.86 0.70 -21.11
C ALA A 37 8.09 1.60 -21.32
N ASP A 38 8.27 2.59 -20.45
CA ASP A 38 9.43 3.49 -20.42
C ASP A 38 9.81 3.80 -18.96
N ASN A 39 11.10 3.92 -18.70
CA ASN A 39 11.66 4.30 -17.41
C ASN A 39 11.10 3.46 -16.23
N GLY A 40 11.14 2.12 -16.33
CA GLY A 40 10.71 1.15 -15.30
C GLY A 40 11.71 0.98 -14.15
N LEU A 41 12.98 1.32 -14.33
CA LEU A 41 14.03 1.14 -13.33
C LEU A 41 13.80 2.02 -12.10
N ARG A 42 13.86 1.41 -10.92
CA ARG A 42 13.75 2.10 -9.63
C ARG A 42 14.89 1.67 -8.71
N PRO A 43 15.51 2.59 -7.97
CA PRO A 43 16.50 2.24 -6.97
C PRO A 43 15.83 1.51 -5.80
N THR A 44 16.58 0.59 -5.16
CA THR A 44 16.22 0.07 -3.84
C THR A 44 16.88 0.90 -2.73
N THR A 45 16.31 0.82 -1.52
CA THR A 45 16.78 1.57 -0.37
C THR A 45 16.54 0.83 0.94
N ARG A 46 17.44 1.04 1.91
CA ARG A 46 17.31 0.65 3.32
C ARG A 46 17.42 1.85 4.26
N ALA A 47 17.39 3.07 3.71
CA ALA A 47 17.69 4.29 4.46
C ALA A 47 16.55 4.80 5.36
N PHE A 48 15.38 4.14 5.33
CA PHE A 48 14.23 4.59 6.10
C PHE A 48 14.13 3.86 7.45
N PRO A 49 13.73 4.56 8.53
CA PRO A 49 13.61 3.97 9.85
C PRO A 49 12.69 2.73 9.85
N GLN A 50 13.12 1.67 10.51
CA GLN A 50 12.39 0.41 10.65
C GLN A 50 12.02 -0.25 9.29
N LYS A 51 12.77 0.06 8.21
CA LYS A 51 12.61 -0.57 6.90
C LYS A 51 13.85 -1.36 6.49
N GLY A 52 13.60 -2.54 5.97
CA GLY A 52 14.55 -3.33 5.21
C GLY A 52 14.68 -2.81 3.77
N GLU A 53 15.03 -3.69 2.83
CA GLU A 53 15.15 -3.29 1.44
C GLU A 53 13.80 -3.07 0.77
N MET A 54 13.56 -1.85 0.31
CA MET A 54 12.33 -1.41 -0.34
C MET A 54 12.65 -0.78 -1.71
N ILE A 55 11.71 -0.81 -2.63
CA ILE A 55 11.81 -0.08 -3.90
C ILE A 55 11.44 1.38 -3.63
N LEU A 56 12.36 2.31 -3.99
CA LEU A 56 12.17 3.73 -3.75
C LEU A 56 11.42 4.39 -4.91
N GLN A 57 10.21 4.85 -4.65
CA GLN A 57 9.45 5.66 -5.59
C GLN A 57 9.65 7.16 -5.36
N ARG A 58 9.77 7.58 -4.10
CA ARG A 58 10.04 8.96 -3.69
C ARG A 58 10.53 8.99 -2.24
N SER A 59 11.45 9.90 -1.92
CA SER A 59 12.01 10.02 -0.57
C SER A 59 11.18 10.91 0.36
N THR A 60 10.60 12.01 -0.13
CA THR A 60 9.92 13.02 0.70
C THR A 60 8.63 13.53 0.05
N PRO A 61 7.47 13.40 0.67
CA PRO A 61 7.17 12.40 1.70
C PRO A 61 7.38 10.97 1.15
N PRO A 62 7.73 9.98 1.99
CA PRO A 62 8.20 8.69 1.50
C PRO A 62 7.12 7.90 0.77
N LEU A 63 7.51 7.35 -0.38
CA LEU A 63 6.78 6.35 -1.15
C LEU A 63 7.72 5.16 -1.36
N LEU A 64 7.46 4.07 -0.64
CA LEU A 64 8.26 2.84 -0.68
C LEU A 64 7.38 1.68 -1.10
N GLU A 65 7.82 0.95 -2.11
CA GLU A 65 7.12 -0.20 -2.65
C GLU A 65 7.75 -1.51 -2.16
N THR A 66 6.92 -2.49 -1.81
CA THR A 66 7.34 -3.84 -1.45
C THR A 66 7.82 -4.58 -2.69
N PRO A 67 9.04 -5.16 -2.74
CA PRO A 67 9.43 -6.06 -3.81
C PRO A 67 8.48 -7.28 -3.88
N LEU A 68 8.06 -7.68 -5.08
CA LEU A 68 7.06 -8.76 -5.24
C LEU A 68 7.50 -10.09 -4.63
N SER A 69 8.80 -10.39 -4.64
CA SER A 69 9.36 -11.62 -4.04
C SER A 69 9.05 -11.75 -2.56
N VAL A 70 8.87 -10.63 -1.84
CA VAL A 70 8.54 -10.62 -0.41
C VAL A 70 7.21 -11.30 -0.13
N PHE A 71 6.25 -11.21 -1.05
CA PHE A 71 4.95 -11.88 -0.91
C PHE A 71 5.02 -13.41 -1.06
N ASP A 72 6.15 -13.92 -1.57
CA ASP A 72 6.41 -15.36 -1.66
C ASP A 72 7.06 -15.94 -0.39
N GLU A 73 7.50 -15.09 0.55
CA GLU A 73 8.20 -15.52 1.76
C GLU A 73 7.25 -16.05 2.84
N ALA A 74 6.12 -15.36 3.07
CA ALA A 74 5.18 -15.69 4.14
C ALA A 74 3.74 -15.24 3.81
N ASP A 75 2.77 -15.67 4.62
CA ASP A 75 1.36 -15.27 4.50
C ASP A 75 1.16 -13.79 4.88
N PHE A 76 1.97 -13.27 5.80
CA PHE A 76 1.98 -11.86 6.18
C PHE A 76 3.25 -11.18 5.67
N THR A 77 3.09 -9.99 5.11
CA THR A 77 4.19 -9.14 4.69
C THR A 77 4.94 -8.64 5.93
N PRO A 78 6.26 -8.87 6.06
CA PRO A 78 7.04 -8.39 7.19
C PRO A 78 6.89 -6.87 7.39
N ASN A 79 6.86 -6.40 8.65
CA ASN A 79 6.64 -5.00 8.97
C ASN A 79 7.69 -4.08 8.33
N ASP A 80 8.94 -4.51 8.28
CA ASP A 80 10.06 -3.78 7.68
C ASP A 80 10.01 -3.78 6.13
N ARG A 81 9.22 -4.66 5.52
CA ARG A 81 9.04 -4.78 4.07
C ARG A 81 7.66 -4.32 3.60
N PHE A 82 6.79 -3.86 4.50
CA PHE A 82 5.46 -3.38 4.18
C PHE A 82 5.52 -2.00 3.52
N PHE A 83 4.79 -1.81 2.41
CA PHE A 83 4.81 -0.57 1.63
C PHE A 83 4.48 0.67 2.46
N VAL A 84 4.96 1.83 2.00
CA VAL A 84 4.76 3.13 2.64
C VAL A 84 4.23 4.13 1.64
N ARG A 85 3.16 4.83 2.01
CA ARG A 85 2.59 5.89 1.19
C ARG A 85 2.11 7.04 2.07
N TRP A 86 2.75 8.21 1.95
CA TRP A 86 2.34 9.44 2.61
C TRP A 86 1.97 10.51 1.61
N HIS A 87 0.95 11.33 1.94
CA HIS A 87 0.56 12.52 1.16
C HIS A 87 1.41 13.71 1.56
N TYR A 88 1.52 13.91 2.85
CA TYR A 88 2.13 15.06 3.49
C TYR A 88 3.26 14.65 4.42
N PRO A 89 4.10 15.60 4.85
CA PRO A 89 5.01 15.40 5.97
C PRO A 89 4.24 14.97 7.22
N PHE A 90 4.92 14.27 8.10
CA PHE A 90 4.36 13.73 9.35
C PHE A 90 5.44 13.83 10.44
N PRO A 91 5.05 13.77 11.74
CA PRO A 91 6.01 13.77 12.86
C PRO A 91 6.99 12.61 12.75
N THR A 92 8.29 12.90 12.89
CA THR A 92 9.35 11.87 12.87
C THR A 92 9.44 11.05 14.16
N SER A 93 8.72 11.48 15.20
CA SER A 93 8.51 10.75 16.45
C SER A 93 7.17 11.13 17.05
N VAL A 94 6.53 10.19 17.72
CA VAL A 94 5.28 10.38 18.45
C VAL A 94 5.41 9.76 19.83
N ASP A 95 5.16 10.55 20.89
CA ASP A 95 5.10 10.05 22.25
C ASP A 95 3.74 9.38 22.49
N PRO A 96 3.65 8.06 22.63
CA PRO A 96 2.38 7.36 22.78
C PRO A 96 1.65 7.71 24.10
N ALA A 97 2.38 8.14 25.14
CA ALA A 97 1.78 8.56 26.41
C ALA A 97 1.01 9.88 26.27
N LYS A 98 1.45 10.76 25.37
CA LYS A 98 0.82 12.07 25.09
C LYS A 98 -0.20 12.01 23.95
N HIS A 99 -0.15 10.95 23.13
CA HIS A 99 -1.08 10.81 22.02
C HIS A 99 -2.53 10.74 22.53
N ARG A 100 -3.43 11.46 21.87
CA ARG A 100 -4.87 11.46 22.18
C ARG A 100 -5.67 11.30 20.89
N LEU A 101 -6.61 10.37 20.94
CA LEU A 101 -7.65 10.23 19.91
C LEU A 101 -8.84 11.07 20.30
N ARG A 102 -9.08 12.17 19.57
CA ARG A 102 -10.21 13.08 19.79
C ARG A 102 -11.42 12.59 18.99
N ILE A 103 -12.57 12.54 19.64
CA ILE A 103 -13.84 12.16 19.02
C ILE A 103 -14.83 13.26 19.24
N GLY A 104 -15.48 13.73 18.18
CA GLY A 104 -16.43 14.84 18.25
C GLY A 104 -17.44 14.84 17.11
N GLY A 105 -18.05 16.03 16.88
CA GLY A 105 -19.10 16.20 15.89
C GLY A 105 -20.49 15.79 16.38
N HIS A 106 -21.23 15.04 15.58
CA HIS A 106 -22.62 14.63 15.85
C HIS A 106 -22.70 13.47 16.86
N VAL A 107 -22.17 13.70 18.05
CA VAL A 107 -22.11 12.75 19.19
C VAL A 107 -22.74 13.33 20.45
N GLY A 108 -23.16 12.48 21.36
CA GLY A 108 -23.70 12.89 22.67
C GLY A 108 -22.63 13.48 23.59
N LYS A 109 -21.39 12.97 23.51
CA LYS A 109 -20.26 13.40 24.33
C LYS A 109 -18.97 13.40 23.53
N ALA A 110 -18.29 14.54 23.46
CA ALA A 110 -16.94 14.62 22.93
C ALA A 110 -15.96 13.89 23.86
N LEU A 111 -15.02 13.14 23.27
CA LEU A 111 -14.04 12.34 24.00
C LEU A 111 -12.61 12.69 23.56
N SER A 112 -11.67 12.46 24.49
CA SER A 112 -10.22 12.52 24.24
C SER A 112 -9.60 11.27 24.92
N LEU A 113 -9.36 10.23 24.12
CA LEU A 113 -8.95 8.92 24.61
C LEU A 113 -7.43 8.74 24.48
N SER A 114 -6.81 8.22 25.53
CA SER A 114 -5.44 7.71 25.49
C SER A 114 -5.39 6.30 24.93
N LEU A 115 -4.19 5.78 24.61
CA LEU A 115 -4.01 4.38 24.27
C LEU A 115 -4.46 3.45 25.39
N ALA A 116 -4.25 3.85 26.65
CA ALA A 116 -4.68 3.08 27.82
C ALA A 116 -6.22 3.00 27.92
N ASP A 117 -6.94 4.04 27.53
CA ASP A 117 -8.40 4.02 27.49
C ASP A 117 -8.90 3.10 26.39
N LEU A 118 -8.30 3.14 25.21
CA LEU A 118 -8.61 2.21 24.11
C LEU A 118 -8.33 0.75 24.51
N ALA A 119 -7.23 0.49 25.20
CA ALA A 119 -6.84 -0.85 25.62
C ALA A 119 -7.80 -1.51 26.63
N ARG A 120 -8.76 -0.75 27.21
CA ARG A 120 -9.84 -1.29 28.06
C ARG A 120 -11.00 -1.86 27.26
N LEU A 121 -11.10 -1.56 25.97
CA LEU A 121 -12.13 -2.11 25.09
C LEU A 121 -11.74 -3.53 24.64
N PRO A 122 -12.70 -4.33 24.15
CA PRO A 122 -12.42 -5.66 23.65
C PRO A 122 -11.39 -5.62 22.51
N ARG A 123 -10.26 -6.30 22.72
CA ARG A 123 -9.20 -6.44 21.70
C ARG A 123 -9.65 -7.39 20.62
N VAL A 124 -9.41 -7.03 19.37
CA VAL A 124 -9.68 -7.82 18.17
C VAL A 124 -8.48 -7.84 17.26
N ALA A 125 -8.39 -8.88 16.44
CA ALA A 125 -7.38 -8.99 15.40
C ALA A 125 -8.02 -9.44 14.08
N ILE A 126 -7.58 -8.88 12.96
CA ILE A 126 -8.07 -9.22 11.63
C ILE A 126 -6.90 -9.29 10.65
N ALA A 127 -6.84 -10.37 9.87
CA ALA A 127 -5.91 -10.49 8.76
C ALA A 127 -6.49 -9.76 7.54
N ALA A 128 -5.81 -8.73 7.04
CA ALA A 128 -6.32 -7.95 5.93
C ALA A 128 -5.24 -7.35 5.05
N VAL A 129 -5.52 -7.34 3.75
CA VAL A 129 -4.73 -6.65 2.72
C VAL A 129 -4.94 -5.16 2.84
N ASN A 130 -3.86 -4.41 2.85
CA ASN A 130 -3.85 -2.98 2.64
C ASN A 130 -3.23 -2.69 1.28
N GLN A 131 -3.96 -2.06 0.37
CA GLN A 131 -3.50 -1.77 -0.99
C GLN A 131 -3.75 -0.32 -1.36
N CYS A 132 -2.75 0.36 -1.92
CA CYS A 132 -2.92 1.69 -2.49
C CYS A 132 -3.89 1.64 -3.69
N ALA A 133 -4.82 2.59 -3.76
CA ALA A 133 -5.75 2.68 -4.91
C ALA A 133 -5.02 2.84 -6.26
N GLY A 134 -3.80 3.40 -6.24
CA GLY A 134 -2.93 3.55 -7.40
C GLY A 134 -1.94 2.41 -7.61
N ASN A 135 -2.07 1.26 -6.93
CA ASN A 135 -1.21 0.10 -7.16
C ASN A 135 -1.29 -0.33 -8.64
N GLY A 136 -0.13 -0.51 -9.29
CA GLY A 136 -0.04 -0.77 -10.72
C GLY A 136 -0.16 0.47 -11.64
N ARG A 137 -0.15 1.71 -11.11
CA ARG A 137 -0.30 2.92 -11.94
C ARG A 137 0.76 3.05 -13.02
N GLY A 138 2.00 2.66 -12.76
CA GLY A 138 3.08 2.70 -13.76
C GLY A 138 2.87 1.76 -14.94
N LEU A 139 1.95 0.80 -14.81
CA LEU A 139 1.61 -0.20 -15.83
C LEU A 139 0.41 0.21 -16.71
N PHE A 140 -0.22 1.38 -16.48
CA PHE A 140 -1.25 1.89 -17.37
C PHE A 140 -0.65 2.36 -18.70
N ASN A 141 -1.36 2.06 -19.78
CA ASN A 141 -1.03 2.56 -21.11
C ASN A 141 -2.29 3.11 -21.80
N PRO A 142 -2.37 4.39 -22.17
CA PRO A 142 -1.36 5.44 -21.91
C PRO A 142 -1.06 5.69 -20.44
N ARG A 143 0.16 6.17 -20.13
CA ARG A 143 0.60 6.47 -18.76
C ARG A 143 -0.23 7.57 -18.12
N ILE A 144 -0.38 7.47 -16.81
CA ILE A 144 -1.18 8.37 -15.99
C ILE A 144 -0.28 9.05 -14.95
N PRO A 145 -0.38 10.38 -14.75
CA PRO A 145 0.40 11.08 -13.73
C PRO A 145 0.19 10.57 -12.32
N GLY A 146 1.16 10.79 -11.44
CA GLY A 146 1.14 10.40 -10.02
C GLY A 146 2.24 9.40 -9.67
N ALA A 147 2.17 8.79 -8.49
CA ALA A 147 3.13 7.79 -8.05
C ALA A 147 3.09 6.56 -8.98
N GLN A 148 4.21 6.28 -9.59
CA GLN A 148 4.35 5.21 -10.61
C GLN A 148 4.65 3.88 -9.94
N TRP A 149 3.68 3.35 -9.21
CA TRP A 149 3.78 2.05 -8.58
C TRP A 149 3.82 0.92 -9.61
N GLY A 150 4.63 -0.10 -9.33
CA GLY A 150 4.41 -1.45 -9.85
C GLY A 150 3.27 -2.14 -9.09
N ASN A 151 3.36 -3.44 -8.86
CA ASN A 151 2.33 -4.21 -8.17
C ASN A 151 2.56 -4.35 -6.66
N GLY A 152 3.61 -3.74 -6.10
CA GLY A 152 4.02 -3.90 -4.72
C GLY A 152 3.53 -2.81 -3.76
N ALA A 153 2.68 -1.84 -4.20
CA ALA A 153 2.07 -0.88 -3.28
C ALA A 153 0.90 -1.52 -2.51
N MET A 154 1.15 -2.66 -1.90
CA MET A 154 0.23 -3.45 -1.09
C MET A 154 0.98 -4.25 -0.03
N GLY A 155 0.26 -4.87 0.88
CA GLY A 155 0.76 -5.82 1.85
C GLY A 155 -0.38 -6.45 2.64
N ASN A 156 -0.15 -7.62 3.19
CA ASN A 156 -1.08 -8.35 4.05
C ASN A 156 -0.53 -8.39 5.47
N ALA A 157 -1.34 -8.10 6.47
CA ALA A 157 -0.91 -8.17 7.87
C ALA A 157 -2.04 -8.61 8.79
N LEU A 158 -1.67 -9.11 9.96
CA LEU A 158 -2.57 -9.25 11.10
C LEU A 158 -2.60 -7.91 11.83
N TRP A 159 -3.76 -7.24 11.79
CA TRP A 159 -3.99 -5.95 12.43
C TRP A 159 -4.66 -6.16 13.77
N GLU A 160 -4.16 -5.52 14.82
CA GLU A 160 -4.63 -5.67 16.18
C GLU A 160 -5.02 -4.33 16.78
N GLY A 161 -6.18 -4.30 17.42
CA GLY A 161 -6.72 -3.08 18.03
C GLY A 161 -8.11 -3.28 18.62
N VAL A 162 -8.97 -2.28 18.47
CA VAL A 162 -10.37 -2.28 18.91
C VAL A 162 -11.29 -1.96 17.75
N ARG A 163 -12.53 -2.40 17.81
CA ARG A 163 -13.53 -2.06 16.80
C ARG A 163 -13.85 -0.56 16.86
N LEU A 164 -13.93 0.08 15.70
CA LEU A 164 -14.35 1.48 15.61
C LEU A 164 -15.73 1.70 16.23
N LYS A 165 -16.68 0.79 15.98
CA LYS A 165 -18.04 0.90 16.53
C LYS A 165 -18.07 0.96 18.05
N ASP A 166 -17.20 0.23 18.74
CA ASP A 166 -17.13 0.21 20.20
C ASP A 166 -16.63 1.57 20.73
N VAL A 167 -15.68 2.18 20.03
CA VAL A 167 -15.19 3.54 20.34
C VAL A 167 -16.26 4.59 20.07
N LEU A 168 -17.01 4.49 18.98
CA LEU A 168 -18.11 5.39 18.65
C LEU A 168 -19.27 5.25 19.65
N ALA A 169 -19.53 4.07 20.17
CA ALA A 169 -20.53 3.82 21.21
C ALA A 169 -20.23 4.57 22.51
N LEU A 170 -18.94 4.72 22.89
CA LEU A 170 -18.55 5.52 24.07
C LEU A 170 -18.91 7.00 23.90
N ALA A 171 -18.86 7.51 22.69
CA ALA A 171 -19.20 8.91 22.37
C ALA A 171 -20.72 9.14 22.22
N GLY A 172 -21.50 8.07 21.99
CA GLY A 172 -22.93 8.12 21.76
C GLY A 172 -23.27 8.83 20.45
N VAL A 173 -23.14 8.13 19.32
CA VAL A 173 -23.53 8.66 18.00
C VAL A 173 -25.00 9.04 18.02
N LYS A 174 -25.32 10.28 17.62
CA LYS A 174 -26.69 10.79 17.59
C LYS A 174 -27.43 10.27 16.36
N GLY A 175 -28.75 10.18 16.44
CA GLY A 175 -29.62 9.90 15.29
C GLY A 175 -29.40 10.92 14.16
N GLY A 176 -29.50 10.46 12.90
CA GLY A 176 -29.24 11.32 11.74
C GLY A 176 -27.75 11.44 11.35
N ALA A 177 -26.82 10.74 12.03
CA ALA A 177 -25.44 10.66 11.58
C ALA A 177 -25.37 10.03 10.17
N VAL A 178 -24.57 10.61 9.27
CA VAL A 178 -24.45 10.21 7.85
C VAL A 178 -23.07 9.62 7.58
N ALA A 179 -22.03 10.20 8.15
CA ALA A 179 -20.64 9.78 7.89
C ALA A 179 -19.76 9.96 9.13
N VAL A 180 -18.59 9.33 9.09
CA VAL A 180 -17.54 9.50 10.09
C VAL A 180 -16.26 9.89 9.37
N ARG A 181 -15.71 11.07 9.69
CA ARG A 181 -14.44 11.60 9.14
C ARG A 181 -13.28 11.29 10.07
N PHE A 182 -12.13 10.99 9.47
CA PHE A 182 -10.91 10.61 10.15
C PHE A 182 -9.76 11.49 9.69
N GLY A 183 -8.99 12.03 10.62
CA GLY A 183 -7.76 12.78 10.41
C GLY A 183 -6.58 12.17 11.15
N GLY A 184 -5.38 12.50 10.71
CA GLY A 184 -4.11 12.05 11.28
C GLY A 184 -3.15 13.21 11.53
N LEU A 185 -1.94 12.88 11.99
CA LEU A 185 -0.92 13.88 12.34
C LEU A 185 -0.11 14.39 11.13
N ASP A 186 -0.35 13.90 9.92
CA ASP A 186 0.30 14.43 8.73
C ASP A 186 -0.36 15.73 8.29
N THR A 187 0.46 16.74 8.02
CA THR A 187 0.00 18.11 7.73
C THR A 187 0.52 18.60 6.38
N PRO A 188 -0.27 19.39 5.64
CA PRO A 188 0.19 19.99 4.40
C PRO A 188 1.32 21.00 4.64
N LEU A 189 2.18 21.19 3.62
CA LEU A 189 3.28 22.16 3.68
C LEU A 189 2.82 23.60 3.53
N VAL A 190 1.63 23.82 2.98
CA VAL A 190 1.04 25.14 2.76
C VAL A 190 -0.33 25.17 3.41
N GLU A 191 -0.63 26.24 4.12
CA GLU A 191 -1.88 26.41 4.88
C GLU A 191 -3.15 26.31 4.01
N ALA A 192 -3.08 26.74 2.75
CA ALA A 192 -4.20 26.66 1.82
C ALA A 192 -4.49 25.25 1.29
N ALA A 193 -3.61 24.26 1.54
CA ALA A 193 -3.86 22.89 1.12
C ALA A 193 -4.74 22.17 2.15
N PRO A 194 -5.74 21.37 1.71
CA PRO A 194 -6.62 20.66 2.64
C PRO A 194 -5.87 19.54 3.38
N ASP A 195 -6.09 19.40 4.67
CA ASP A 195 -5.62 18.26 5.46
C ASP A 195 -6.08 16.94 4.84
N PHE A 196 -5.25 15.91 5.02
CA PHE A 196 -5.60 14.58 4.51
C PHE A 196 -6.62 13.92 5.43
N GLU A 197 -7.88 14.05 5.07
CA GLU A 197 -9.02 13.46 5.77
C GLU A 197 -9.79 12.52 4.85
N LYS A 198 -10.34 11.44 5.40
CA LYS A 198 -11.21 10.50 4.69
C LYS A 198 -12.41 10.15 5.55
N SER A 199 -13.54 9.91 4.90
CA SER A 199 -14.78 9.57 5.59
C SER A 199 -15.33 8.22 5.15
N LEU A 200 -15.93 7.51 6.09
CA LEU A 200 -16.74 6.32 5.85
C LEU A 200 -18.22 6.68 6.00
N PRO A 201 -19.13 6.10 5.21
CA PRO A 201 -20.55 6.09 5.53
C PRO A 201 -20.77 5.54 6.94
N ILE A 202 -21.76 6.07 7.66
CA ILE A 202 -22.01 5.69 9.06
C ILE A 202 -22.26 4.18 9.20
N ASP A 203 -23.03 3.58 8.29
CA ASP A 203 -23.32 2.15 8.31
C ASP A 203 -22.05 1.30 8.17
N HIS A 204 -21.09 1.72 7.33
CA HIS A 204 -19.80 1.03 7.18
C HIS A 204 -18.90 1.24 8.41
N ALA A 205 -18.90 2.45 8.99
CA ALA A 205 -18.13 2.74 10.21
C ALA A 205 -18.59 1.94 11.43
N LEU A 206 -19.86 1.53 11.46
CA LEU A 206 -20.46 0.75 12.53
C LEU A 206 -20.38 -0.77 12.33
N THR A 207 -19.74 -1.26 11.27
CA THR A 207 -19.52 -2.70 11.06
C THR A 207 -18.52 -3.26 12.08
N ASP A 208 -18.51 -4.58 12.23
CA ASP A 208 -17.59 -5.30 13.11
C ASP A 208 -16.13 -5.31 12.61
N ASP A 209 -15.91 -4.98 11.34
CA ASP A 209 -14.63 -5.20 10.66
C ASP A 209 -13.71 -3.98 10.67
N VAL A 210 -14.24 -2.76 10.88
CA VAL A 210 -13.42 -1.54 10.91
C VAL A 210 -12.76 -1.39 12.28
N LEU A 211 -11.41 -1.26 12.27
CA LEU A 211 -10.61 -1.20 13.50
C LEU A 211 -9.84 0.12 13.65
N ILE A 212 -9.62 0.50 14.89
CA ILE A 212 -8.55 1.40 15.32
C ILE A 212 -7.42 0.51 15.80
N ALA A 213 -6.36 0.36 15.00
CA ALA A 213 -5.26 -0.55 15.26
C ALA A 213 -4.05 0.17 15.87
N TRP A 214 -3.39 -0.50 16.82
CA TRP A 214 -2.08 -0.13 17.38
C TRP A 214 -1.02 -1.20 17.14
N GLY A 215 -1.42 -2.40 16.69
CA GLY A 215 -0.56 -3.55 16.43
C GLY A 215 -0.61 -4.02 14.99
N MET A 216 0.50 -4.58 14.52
CA MET A 216 0.69 -5.13 13.19
C MET A 216 1.64 -6.33 13.26
N ASN A 217 1.14 -7.52 12.89
CA ASN A 217 1.90 -8.77 12.95
C ASN A 217 2.49 -9.07 14.35
N GLY A 218 1.70 -8.84 15.42
CA GLY A 218 2.11 -9.10 16.79
C GLY A 218 3.09 -8.08 17.40
N GLN A 219 3.35 -6.97 16.70
CA GLN A 219 4.24 -5.90 17.16
C GLN A 219 3.54 -4.54 17.11
N PRO A 220 4.02 -3.50 17.82
CA PRO A 220 3.55 -2.15 17.62
C PRO A 220 3.67 -1.74 16.15
N LEU A 221 2.78 -0.86 15.68
CA LEU A 221 2.86 -0.29 14.35
C LEU A 221 4.23 0.38 14.13
N PRO A 222 4.92 0.12 12.98
CA PRO A 222 6.06 0.95 12.62
C PRO A 222 5.64 2.41 12.41
N LEU A 223 6.54 3.36 12.69
CA LEU A 223 6.28 4.79 12.53
C LEU A 223 5.71 5.11 11.14
N LEU A 224 6.38 4.63 10.09
CA LEU A 224 5.98 4.87 8.69
C LEU A 224 4.66 4.20 8.30
N ASN A 225 4.20 3.22 9.07
CA ASN A 225 2.93 2.53 8.87
C ASN A 225 1.81 3.01 9.79
N GLY A 226 2.06 4.10 10.54
CA GLY A 226 1.01 4.85 11.24
C GLY A 226 1.00 4.76 12.76
N PHE A 227 2.16 4.46 13.41
CA PHE A 227 2.29 4.53 14.88
C PHE A 227 1.81 5.90 15.41
N PRO A 228 1.11 5.98 16.56
CA PRO A 228 0.73 4.87 17.42
C PRO A 228 -0.61 4.23 17.09
N LEU A 229 -1.47 4.91 16.33
CA LEU A 229 -2.79 4.42 15.92
C LEU A 229 -3.01 4.61 14.42
N ARG A 230 -3.73 3.67 13.83
CA ARG A 230 -4.24 3.84 12.46
C ARG A 230 -5.65 3.27 12.33
N LEU A 231 -6.39 3.83 11.37
CA LEU A 231 -7.64 3.24 10.91
C LEU A 231 -7.32 2.06 9.99
N VAL A 232 -8.04 0.96 10.16
CA VAL A 232 -8.02 -0.24 9.32
C VAL A 232 -9.42 -0.48 8.80
N VAL A 233 -9.58 -0.47 7.47
CA VAL A 233 -10.86 -0.63 6.77
C VAL A 233 -10.74 -1.80 5.80
N PRO A 234 -10.90 -3.04 6.27
CA PRO A 234 -10.70 -4.24 5.46
C PRO A 234 -11.58 -4.23 4.22
N GLY A 235 -11.06 -4.75 3.09
CA GLY A 235 -11.77 -4.75 1.82
C GLY A 235 -11.68 -3.44 1.03
N TRP A 236 -11.42 -2.30 1.69
CA TRP A 236 -11.32 -0.98 1.06
C TRP A 236 -9.88 -0.58 0.77
N TYR A 237 -9.67 0.24 -0.25
CA TYR A 237 -8.35 0.77 -0.58
C TYR A 237 -7.73 1.58 0.55
N SER A 238 -6.40 1.54 0.66
CA SER A 238 -5.60 2.15 1.75
C SER A 238 -5.79 3.66 1.93
N THR A 239 -6.41 4.35 0.97
CA THR A 239 -6.74 5.78 1.11
C THR A 239 -7.64 6.05 2.31
N TYR A 240 -8.46 5.06 2.72
CA TYR A 240 -9.32 5.15 3.90
C TYR A 240 -8.63 4.75 5.21
N TRP A 241 -7.46 4.12 5.13
CA TRP A 241 -6.72 3.62 6.28
C TRP A 241 -5.82 4.71 6.86
N VAL A 242 -6.42 5.76 7.43
CA VAL A 242 -5.71 6.92 7.95
C VAL A 242 -4.65 6.52 8.97
N LYS A 243 -3.42 7.01 8.77
CA LYS A 243 -2.26 6.74 9.61
C LYS A 243 -2.09 7.81 10.68
N MET A 244 -1.42 7.47 11.80
CA MET A 244 -1.24 8.38 12.94
C MET A 244 -2.58 9.01 13.34
N LEU A 245 -3.64 8.19 13.38
CA LEU A 245 -5.01 8.61 13.63
C LEU A 245 -5.10 9.39 14.95
N ASP A 246 -5.57 10.62 14.89
CA ASP A 246 -5.71 11.50 16.06
C ASP A 246 -7.10 12.12 16.20
N SER A 247 -7.92 12.07 15.16
CA SER A 247 -9.26 12.67 15.18
C SER A 247 -10.30 11.82 14.47
N ILE A 248 -11.50 11.78 15.06
CA ILE A 248 -12.72 11.16 14.54
C ILE A 248 -13.85 12.19 14.69
N THR A 249 -14.49 12.56 13.59
CA THR A 249 -15.61 13.51 13.60
C THR A 249 -16.84 12.86 12.98
N VAL A 250 -17.89 12.65 13.76
CA VAL A 250 -19.19 12.19 13.26
C VAL A 250 -19.90 13.34 12.59
N LEU A 251 -20.42 13.12 11.38
CA LEU A 251 -21.07 14.11 10.55
C LEU A 251 -22.57 13.79 10.40
N ASP A 252 -23.40 14.80 10.40
CA ASP A 252 -24.84 14.75 10.12
C ASP A 252 -25.18 15.01 8.64
N LYS A 253 -24.16 15.17 7.80
CA LYS A 253 -24.24 15.33 6.34
C LYS A 253 -23.08 14.65 5.64
N ALA A 254 -23.20 14.49 4.32
CA ALA A 254 -22.11 13.97 3.50
C ALA A 254 -20.84 14.83 3.61
N ASP A 255 -19.68 14.17 3.55
CA ASP A 255 -18.39 14.85 3.57
C ASP A 255 -18.05 15.40 2.19
N GLU A 256 -18.03 16.71 2.05
CA GLU A 256 -17.69 17.46 0.84
C GLU A 256 -16.21 17.88 0.79
N GLY A 257 -15.38 17.43 1.75
CA GLY A 257 -13.96 17.73 1.79
C GLY A 257 -13.24 17.32 0.51
N PHE A 258 -12.12 17.99 0.19
CA PHE A 258 -11.35 17.79 -1.05
C PHE A 258 -11.05 16.33 -1.33
N TRP A 259 -10.61 15.58 -0.31
CA TRP A 259 -10.19 14.18 -0.47
C TRP A 259 -11.35 13.19 -0.63
N MET A 260 -12.60 13.66 -0.44
CA MET A 260 -13.82 12.89 -0.69
C MET A 260 -14.51 13.32 -1.99
N ALA A 261 -14.64 14.64 -2.23
CA ALA A 261 -15.44 15.16 -3.32
C ALA A 261 -14.64 15.45 -4.61
N LYS A 262 -13.30 15.61 -4.53
CA LYS A 262 -12.45 15.99 -5.68
C LYS A 262 -11.36 14.98 -5.99
N ALA A 263 -10.74 14.37 -4.97
CA ALA A 263 -9.69 13.37 -5.13
C ALA A 263 -10.22 11.96 -4.88
N TYR A 264 -9.46 10.94 -5.32
CA TYR A 264 -9.83 9.52 -5.18
C TYR A 264 -11.20 9.17 -5.77
N LEU A 265 -11.47 9.73 -6.94
CA LEU A 265 -12.65 9.42 -7.75
C LEU A 265 -12.27 8.56 -8.95
N GLN A 266 -13.18 7.67 -9.33
CA GLN A 266 -13.06 6.79 -10.51
C GLN A 266 -14.33 6.87 -11.36
N PRO A 267 -14.32 6.44 -12.64
CA PRO A 267 -15.54 6.34 -13.44
C PRO A 267 -16.62 5.50 -12.76
N ALA A 268 -17.86 5.97 -12.84
CA ALA A 268 -19.03 5.36 -12.22
C ALA A 268 -19.61 4.22 -13.09
N ASN A 269 -18.74 3.27 -13.48
CA ASN A 269 -19.17 2.08 -14.20
C ASN A 269 -18.54 0.81 -13.59
N PRO A 270 -19.06 -0.39 -13.92
CA PRO A 270 -18.63 -1.63 -13.26
C PRO A 270 -17.14 -1.93 -13.37
N LEU A 271 -16.45 -1.48 -14.40
CA LEU A 271 -15.01 -1.70 -14.59
C LEU A 271 -14.15 -0.51 -14.14
N ALA A 272 -14.75 0.60 -13.73
CA ALA A 272 -14.07 1.88 -13.48
C ALA A 272 -13.20 2.27 -14.68
N ASP A 273 -13.74 2.11 -15.88
CA ASP A 273 -13.03 2.23 -17.15
C ASP A 273 -13.42 3.51 -17.90
N ALA A 274 -12.50 4.04 -18.69
CA ALA A 274 -12.71 5.17 -19.57
C ALA A 274 -11.81 5.05 -20.81
N VAL A 275 -12.24 5.66 -21.90
CA VAL A 275 -11.44 5.73 -23.12
C VAL A 275 -10.44 6.90 -22.99
N PRO A 276 -9.13 6.69 -23.25
CA PRO A 276 -8.16 7.78 -23.26
C PRO A 276 -8.57 8.91 -24.20
N GLY A 277 -8.55 10.16 -23.70
CA GLY A 277 -8.95 11.35 -24.47
C GLY A 277 -10.46 11.61 -24.53
N ALA A 278 -11.31 10.70 -24.08
CA ALA A 278 -12.76 10.94 -24.03
C ALA A 278 -13.14 11.92 -22.90
N PRO A 279 -14.25 12.65 -23.04
CA PRO A 279 -14.79 13.49 -21.97
C PRO A 279 -15.01 12.71 -20.67
N ALA A 280 -14.75 13.34 -19.54
CA ALA A 280 -14.98 12.72 -18.24
C ALA A 280 -16.49 12.50 -18.01
N GLY A 281 -16.88 11.24 -17.79
CA GLY A 281 -18.22 10.87 -17.37
C GLY A 281 -18.44 11.03 -15.86
N PRO A 282 -19.59 10.54 -15.35
CA PRO A 282 -19.86 10.49 -13.91
C PRO A 282 -18.77 9.76 -13.15
N ARG A 283 -18.44 10.24 -11.94
CA ARG A 283 -17.40 9.68 -11.09
C ARG A 283 -17.93 9.38 -9.69
N VAL A 284 -17.39 8.33 -9.09
CA VAL A 284 -17.70 7.91 -7.72
C VAL A 284 -16.41 7.73 -6.92
N PRO A 285 -16.45 7.78 -5.57
CA PRO A 285 -15.29 7.48 -4.75
C PRO A 285 -14.72 6.09 -5.01
N VAL A 286 -13.40 5.99 -4.95
CA VAL A 286 -12.68 4.70 -4.99
C VAL A 286 -12.79 4.06 -3.62
N THR A 287 -13.55 2.98 -3.49
CA THR A 287 -13.85 2.32 -2.20
C THR A 287 -13.26 0.91 -2.13
N ASN A 288 -14.00 -0.08 -2.57
CA ASN A 288 -13.69 -1.49 -2.44
C ASN A 288 -12.60 -1.97 -3.41
N MET A 289 -11.73 -2.83 -2.90
CA MET A 289 -10.77 -3.56 -3.73
C MET A 289 -11.50 -4.62 -4.55
N ARG A 290 -10.98 -4.88 -5.76
CA ARG A 290 -11.45 -5.94 -6.64
C ARG A 290 -10.64 -7.22 -6.44
N PRO A 291 -11.20 -8.38 -6.81
CA PRO A 291 -10.43 -9.62 -6.86
C PRO A 291 -9.20 -9.45 -7.74
N ARG A 292 -8.08 -9.95 -7.27
CA ARG A 292 -6.81 -9.89 -8.00
C ARG A 292 -5.89 -11.04 -7.62
N ALA A 293 -5.21 -11.59 -8.63
CA ALA A 293 -4.06 -12.48 -8.47
C ALA A 293 -2.81 -11.79 -9.03
N VAL A 294 -1.67 -11.99 -8.36
CA VAL A 294 -0.37 -11.45 -8.77
C VAL A 294 0.65 -12.57 -8.67
N ILE A 295 1.35 -12.86 -9.78
CA ILE A 295 2.48 -13.80 -9.80
C ILE A 295 3.67 -13.12 -9.14
N THR A 296 4.35 -13.81 -8.21
CA THR A 296 5.40 -13.23 -7.36
C THR A 296 6.78 -13.82 -7.61
N ASN A 297 6.87 -15.01 -8.18
CA ASN A 297 8.13 -15.75 -8.34
C ASN A 297 8.73 -15.68 -9.75
N ILE A 298 8.04 -15.09 -10.71
CA ILE A 298 8.51 -14.95 -12.10
C ILE A 298 8.36 -13.49 -12.50
N ALA A 299 9.46 -12.84 -12.87
CA ALA A 299 9.42 -11.48 -13.40
C ALA A 299 9.08 -11.49 -14.90
N ASP A 300 8.48 -10.41 -15.39
CA ASP A 300 8.20 -10.24 -16.83
C ASP A 300 9.51 -10.23 -17.64
N ASN A 301 9.48 -10.79 -18.86
CA ASN A 301 10.60 -10.92 -19.77
C ASN A 301 11.77 -11.78 -19.25
N THR A 302 11.50 -12.74 -18.36
CA THR A 302 12.51 -13.65 -17.82
C THR A 302 12.77 -14.82 -18.77
N LYS A 303 14.04 -15.20 -18.94
CA LYS A 303 14.44 -16.49 -19.53
C LYS A 303 14.45 -17.55 -18.46
N LEU A 304 13.76 -18.64 -18.71
CA LEU A 304 13.67 -19.79 -17.82
C LEU A 304 14.23 -21.03 -18.49
N PRO A 305 14.93 -21.91 -17.74
CA PRO A 305 15.40 -23.17 -18.29
C PRO A 305 14.22 -24.10 -18.60
N GLN A 306 14.35 -24.89 -19.66
CA GLN A 306 13.39 -25.96 -19.95
C GLN A 306 13.36 -26.98 -18.79
N ARG A 307 12.17 -27.23 -18.27
CA ARG A 307 11.92 -28.21 -17.21
C ARG A 307 10.63 -28.97 -17.51
N GLY A 308 10.42 -30.11 -16.86
CA GLY A 308 9.13 -30.82 -16.95
C GLY A 308 7.96 -29.97 -16.48
N PHE A 309 8.18 -29.18 -15.40
CA PHE A 309 7.19 -28.24 -14.85
C PHE A 309 7.85 -26.92 -14.48
N THR A 310 7.16 -25.84 -14.77
CA THR A 310 7.49 -24.48 -14.31
C THR A 310 6.56 -24.13 -13.14
N PRO A 311 7.08 -23.99 -11.91
CA PRO A 311 6.24 -23.61 -10.77
C PRO A 311 5.85 -22.12 -10.87
N VAL A 312 4.55 -21.84 -10.73
CA VAL A 312 3.99 -20.49 -10.70
C VAL A 312 3.40 -20.25 -9.33
N ARG A 313 3.95 -19.31 -8.61
CA ARG A 313 3.50 -18.90 -7.26
C ARG A 313 3.07 -17.45 -7.25
N GLY A 314 2.18 -17.14 -6.32
CA GLY A 314 1.72 -15.79 -6.11
C GLY A 314 0.76 -15.63 -4.96
N VAL A 315 0.17 -14.44 -4.90
CA VAL A 315 -0.84 -14.08 -3.91
C VAL A 315 -2.11 -13.63 -4.61
N ALA A 316 -3.25 -13.94 -4.00
CA ALA A 316 -4.56 -13.51 -4.47
C ALA A 316 -5.40 -12.98 -3.30
N PHE A 317 -6.29 -12.03 -3.58
CA PHE A 317 -7.26 -11.49 -2.63
C PHE A 317 -8.58 -11.19 -3.38
N GLY A 318 -9.69 -11.23 -2.66
CA GLY A 318 -11.04 -11.15 -3.23
C GLY A 318 -11.83 -9.89 -2.83
N GLY A 319 -11.15 -8.83 -2.34
CA GLY A 319 -11.85 -7.66 -1.80
C GLY A 319 -12.62 -8.01 -0.52
N ASP A 320 -13.93 -7.77 -0.50
CA ASP A 320 -14.78 -8.01 0.68
C ASP A 320 -15.16 -9.49 0.88
N TYR A 321 -15.00 -10.33 -0.14
CA TYR A 321 -15.58 -11.68 -0.15
C TYR A 321 -14.56 -12.83 -0.04
N GLY A 322 -13.26 -12.50 -0.06
CA GLY A 322 -12.22 -13.52 -0.09
C GLY A 322 -12.06 -14.16 -1.47
N VAL A 323 -11.13 -15.12 -1.56
CA VAL A 323 -10.77 -15.82 -2.80
C VAL A 323 -11.39 -17.21 -2.81
N ALA A 324 -12.20 -17.51 -3.82
CA ALA A 324 -12.72 -18.86 -4.08
C ALA A 324 -11.76 -19.70 -4.91
N THR A 325 -11.28 -19.17 -6.04
CA THR A 325 -10.38 -19.87 -6.96
C THR A 325 -9.29 -18.97 -7.51
N VAL A 326 -8.17 -19.59 -7.88
CA VAL A 326 -7.15 -18.99 -8.75
C VAL A 326 -6.90 -19.97 -9.89
N GLU A 327 -6.79 -19.44 -11.10
CA GLU A 327 -6.51 -20.20 -12.30
C GLU A 327 -5.28 -19.62 -13.00
N LEU A 328 -4.50 -20.47 -13.64
CA LEU A 328 -3.29 -20.13 -14.39
C LEU A 328 -3.51 -20.40 -15.88
N SER A 329 -2.92 -19.54 -16.71
CA SER A 329 -2.82 -19.74 -18.16
C SER A 329 -1.35 -19.68 -18.59
N ALA A 330 -1.02 -20.43 -19.63
CA ALA A 330 0.31 -20.44 -20.27
C ALA A 330 0.30 -19.81 -21.68
N ASP A 331 -0.89 -19.46 -22.18
CA ASP A 331 -1.13 -19.11 -23.58
C ASP A 331 -1.87 -17.74 -23.72
N GLY A 332 -1.62 -16.84 -22.77
CA GLY A 332 -2.21 -15.52 -22.81
C GLY A 332 -3.71 -15.47 -22.49
N GLY A 333 -4.22 -16.46 -21.77
CA GLY A 333 -5.61 -16.49 -21.32
C GLY A 333 -6.57 -17.27 -22.22
N ALA A 334 -6.06 -18.04 -23.19
CA ALA A 334 -6.90 -18.90 -24.04
C ALA A 334 -7.39 -20.13 -23.28
N ASN A 335 -6.50 -20.78 -22.50
CA ASN A 335 -6.83 -21.91 -21.65
C ASN A 335 -6.40 -21.65 -20.20
N TRP A 336 -7.19 -22.20 -19.25
CA TRP A 336 -6.99 -22.01 -17.83
C TRP A 336 -6.99 -23.33 -17.08
N VAL A 337 -6.05 -23.46 -16.14
CA VAL A 337 -5.94 -24.61 -15.23
C VAL A 337 -5.98 -24.13 -13.79
N PRO A 338 -6.61 -24.88 -12.86
CA PRO A 338 -6.71 -24.47 -11.48
C PRO A 338 -5.34 -24.46 -10.79
N ALA A 339 -5.12 -23.46 -9.93
CA ALA A 339 -4.01 -23.42 -8.98
C ALA A 339 -4.47 -23.88 -7.60
N GLN A 340 -3.55 -24.47 -6.85
CA GLN A 340 -3.78 -24.83 -5.45
C GLN A 340 -3.71 -23.57 -4.60
N LEU A 341 -4.76 -23.34 -3.77
CA LEU A 341 -4.79 -22.26 -2.80
C LEU A 341 -4.14 -22.70 -1.49
N GLY A 342 -3.33 -21.80 -0.91
CA GLY A 342 -2.76 -21.96 0.40
C GLY A 342 -3.77 -21.72 1.54
N ARG A 343 -3.25 -21.53 2.75
CA ARG A 343 -4.03 -21.32 3.97
C ARG A 343 -4.99 -20.14 3.80
N ASP A 344 -6.21 -20.32 4.29
CA ASP A 344 -7.20 -19.25 4.42
C ASP A 344 -7.04 -18.58 5.80
N LEU A 345 -6.71 -17.31 5.81
CA LEU A 345 -6.56 -16.47 7.01
C LEU A 345 -7.75 -15.52 7.22
N GLY A 346 -8.82 -15.70 6.44
CA GLY A 346 -10.00 -14.87 6.47
C GLY A 346 -10.23 -14.10 5.16
N ARG A 347 -11.47 -13.65 4.97
CA ARG A 347 -11.96 -13.09 3.70
C ARG A 347 -11.18 -11.88 3.19
N TYR A 348 -10.53 -11.11 4.06
CA TYR A 348 -9.80 -9.91 3.70
C TYR A 348 -8.31 -10.12 3.47
N SER A 349 -7.80 -11.35 3.73
CA SER A 349 -6.38 -11.68 3.67
C SER A 349 -5.93 -12.11 2.26
N PHE A 350 -4.64 -12.04 2.00
CA PHE A 350 -4.06 -12.80 0.90
C PHE A 350 -4.31 -14.29 1.08
N ARG A 351 -4.57 -14.97 -0.04
CA ARG A 351 -4.32 -16.41 -0.17
C ARG A 351 -3.16 -16.62 -1.12
N ARG A 352 -2.13 -17.30 -0.67
CA ARG A 352 -1.05 -17.74 -1.55
C ARG A 352 -1.59 -18.79 -2.50
N PHE A 353 -1.05 -18.86 -3.70
CA PHE A 353 -1.37 -19.91 -4.65
C PHE A 353 -0.10 -20.53 -5.24
N LEU A 354 -0.23 -21.77 -5.64
CA LEU A 354 0.80 -22.55 -6.30
C LEU A 354 0.17 -23.33 -7.46
N GLY A 355 0.79 -23.29 -8.63
CA GLY A 355 0.48 -24.17 -9.75
C GLY A 355 1.74 -24.55 -10.49
N ALA A 356 1.62 -25.47 -11.43
CA ALA A 356 2.70 -25.93 -12.27
C ALA A 356 2.23 -25.95 -13.73
N LEU A 357 2.98 -25.31 -14.60
CA LEU A 357 2.70 -25.27 -16.04
C LEU A 357 3.76 -26.05 -16.80
N VAL A 358 3.34 -26.80 -17.81
CA VAL A 358 4.25 -27.41 -18.79
C VAL A 358 4.46 -26.39 -19.91
N LEU A 359 5.69 -25.87 -20.03
CA LEU A 359 6.06 -24.88 -21.02
C LEU A 359 7.11 -25.49 -21.97
N PRO A 360 6.76 -25.79 -23.22
CA PRO A 360 7.72 -26.20 -24.23
C PRO A 360 8.70 -25.05 -24.55
N PRO A 361 9.86 -25.36 -25.24
CA PRO A 361 10.75 -24.29 -25.69
C PRO A 361 10.03 -23.23 -26.51
N GLY A 362 10.37 -21.96 -26.26
CA GLY A 362 9.76 -20.82 -26.96
C GLY A 362 9.20 -19.76 -26.03
N ARG A 363 8.40 -18.84 -26.60
CA ARG A 363 7.81 -17.71 -25.88
C ARG A 363 6.43 -18.05 -25.36
N HIS A 364 6.18 -17.71 -24.10
CA HIS A 364 4.89 -17.92 -23.42
C HIS A 364 4.44 -16.65 -22.70
N VAL A 365 3.14 -16.53 -22.50
CA VAL A 365 2.51 -15.49 -21.66
C VAL A 365 1.78 -16.19 -20.53
N ILE A 366 2.39 -16.17 -19.36
CA ILE A 366 1.82 -16.74 -18.13
C ILE A 366 0.89 -15.71 -17.49
N MET A 367 -0.29 -16.14 -17.07
CA MET A 367 -1.28 -15.30 -16.40
C MET A 367 -1.85 -16.03 -15.19
N ALA A 368 -2.30 -15.26 -14.20
CA ALA A 368 -3.08 -15.76 -13.07
C ALA A 368 -4.31 -14.90 -12.87
N ARG A 369 -5.49 -15.51 -12.71
CA ARG A 369 -6.74 -14.79 -12.38
C ARG A 369 -7.38 -15.32 -11.12
N ALA A 370 -7.94 -14.42 -10.32
CA ALA A 370 -8.69 -14.75 -9.12
C ALA A 370 -10.20 -14.62 -9.37
N THR A 371 -10.97 -15.50 -8.71
CA THR A 371 -12.43 -15.36 -8.56
C THR A 371 -12.73 -15.26 -7.07
N SER A 372 -13.51 -14.25 -6.66
CA SER A 372 -13.93 -14.09 -5.27
C SER A 372 -15.01 -15.10 -4.88
N ALA A 373 -15.25 -15.27 -3.57
CA ALA A 373 -16.32 -16.11 -3.06
C ALA A 373 -17.73 -15.62 -3.43
N ALA A 374 -17.88 -14.37 -3.88
CA ALA A 374 -19.12 -13.85 -4.46
C ALA A 374 -19.26 -14.12 -5.98
N GLY A 375 -18.35 -14.90 -6.58
CA GLY A 375 -18.35 -15.20 -8.01
C GLY A 375 -17.82 -14.08 -8.91
N VAL A 376 -17.29 -12.99 -8.36
CA VAL A 376 -16.69 -11.92 -9.14
C VAL A 376 -15.31 -12.36 -9.61
N MET A 377 -15.15 -12.47 -10.93
CA MET A 377 -13.90 -12.86 -11.57
C MET A 377 -13.06 -11.62 -11.90
N GLN A 378 -11.73 -11.75 -11.74
CA GLN A 378 -10.79 -10.74 -12.21
C GLN A 378 -10.90 -10.60 -13.74
N PRO A 379 -11.10 -9.38 -14.28
CA PRO A 379 -11.24 -9.18 -15.72
C PRO A 379 -9.94 -9.51 -16.46
N LEU A 380 -10.05 -10.12 -17.63
CA LEU A 380 -8.87 -10.47 -18.44
C LEU A 380 -8.14 -9.19 -18.91
N ASN A 381 -8.90 -8.22 -19.39
CA ASN A 381 -8.34 -6.97 -19.91
C ASN A 381 -8.16 -5.94 -18.80
N GLN A 382 -7.10 -5.15 -18.92
CA GLN A 382 -6.89 -4.02 -18.03
C GLN A 382 -7.89 -2.91 -18.31
N ASN A 383 -8.49 -2.38 -17.26
CA ASN A 383 -9.19 -1.12 -17.32
C ASN A 383 -8.21 0.04 -17.45
N TRP A 384 -8.67 1.14 -18.05
CA TRP A 384 -7.95 2.41 -18.05
C TRP A 384 -8.85 3.52 -17.51
N ASN A 385 -8.35 4.39 -16.66
CA ASN A 385 -9.06 5.59 -16.25
C ASN A 385 -8.08 6.75 -15.95
N PRO A 386 -8.51 8.00 -16.15
CA PRO A 386 -7.62 9.16 -16.03
C PRO A 386 -7.11 9.41 -14.61
N SER A 387 -7.67 8.76 -13.60
CA SER A 387 -7.23 8.86 -12.21
C SER A 387 -6.13 7.84 -11.86
N GLY A 388 -5.94 6.81 -12.67
CA GLY A 388 -4.96 5.73 -12.45
C GLY A 388 -5.23 4.93 -11.18
N TYR A 389 -6.50 4.71 -10.86
CA TYR A 389 -6.92 3.92 -9.71
C TYR A 389 -7.56 2.60 -10.15
N ASN A 390 -7.60 1.65 -9.20
CA ASN A 390 -8.35 0.42 -9.33
C ASN A 390 -7.97 -0.39 -10.57
N ARG A 391 -6.65 -0.50 -10.85
CA ARG A 391 -6.14 -1.38 -11.89
C ARG A 391 -6.37 -2.82 -11.46
N ALA A 392 -7.28 -3.51 -12.15
CA ALA A 392 -7.81 -4.79 -11.70
C ALA A 392 -7.62 -5.93 -12.71
N GLY A 393 -7.27 -5.66 -13.98
CA GLY A 393 -7.11 -6.70 -14.99
C GLY A 393 -5.97 -7.68 -14.68
N VAL A 394 -5.99 -8.82 -15.36
CA VAL A 394 -4.94 -9.83 -15.25
C VAL A 394 -3.61 -9.29 -15.79
N ASP A 395 -2.53 -9.47 -15.04
CA ASP A 395 -1.19 -9.08 -15.47
C ASP A 395 -0.54 -10.20 -16.31
N PRO A 396 -0.09 -9.92 -17.55
CA PRO A 396 0.69 -10.86 -18.33
C PRO A 396 2.14 -10.91 -17.84
N VAL A 397 2.70 -12.11 -17.69
CA VAL A 397 4.12 -12.34 -17.42
C VAL A 397 4.70 -13.08 -18.63
N ARG A 398 5.53 -12.40 -19.39
CA ARG A 398 6.17 -12.95 -20.58
C ARG A 398 7.42 -13.71 -20.18
N VAL A 399 7.60 -14.89 -20.73
CA VAL A 399 8.80 -15.72 -20.49
C VAL A 399 9.29 -16.34 -21.79
N GLU A 400 10.58 -16.63 -21.86
CA GLU A 400 11.20 -17.41 -22.91
C GLU A 400 11.80 -18.68 -22.29
N ILE A 401 11.37 -19.84 -22.76
CA ILE A 401 11.90 -21.13 -22.31
C ILE A 401 13.03 -21.52 -23.26
N ALA A 402 14.25 -21.74 -22.71
CA ALA A 402 15.47 -22.08 -23.45
C ALA A 402 16.13 -23.35 -22.89
#